data_4a0ea73d6cffd10511e989aef3548405
#
_entry.id   4a0ea73d6cffd10511e989aef3548405
#
_cell.length_a   1.000
_cell.length_b   1.000
_cell.length_c   1.000
_cell.angle_alpha   90.00
_cell.angle_beta   90.00
_cell.angle_gamma   90.00
#
_symmetry.space_group_name_H-M   'P 1'
#
loop_
_entity.id
_entity.type
_entity.pdbx_description
1 polymer ?
#
loop_
_entity_poly.entity_id
_entity_poly.type
_entity_poly.pdbx_seq_one_letter_code
_entity_poly.pdbx_strand_id
1 'polypeptide(L)'
;LRLKILKKKVLAVDIDGTITLNGWGSIHLDALAKLRSIKDAGNHVVIVTGRSSVEAWLLSIFGGLTHLAVGENGGCITSGDTMHHKMLGNKGDCLRAYDFIKNHFNEEIKEKLVFPRMTEVVLERTFDIPRAQKLLDEEGFNVNLFDSGYTYHVNTKGIDKGSGLLNALEILNVDLEDTIALGDSETDVPMFNVVKNS
;
A
#
# COMPACT_ATOMS: atom_id res chain seq x y z
N LEU A 1 19.52 23.09 31.06
CA LEU A 1 19.75 22.30 29.83
C LEU A 1 18.38 21.91 29.27
N ARG A 2 17.92 22.56 28.19
CA ARG A 2 16.77 22.06 27.43
C ARG A 2 17.25 20.85 26.63
N LEU A 3 16.88 19.65 27.05
CA LEU A 3 17.01 18.47 26.22
C LEU A 3 16.26 18.74 24.90
N LYS A 4 17.01 18.86 23.80
CA LYS A 4 16.44 18.91 22.46
C LYS A 4 15.85 17.52 22.20
N ILE A 5 14.53 17.37 22.36
CA ILE A 5 13.85 16.12 21.95
C ILE A 5 14.11 16.01 20.47
N LEU A 6 14.90 15.02 20.07
CA LEU A 6 15.14 14.72 18.65
C LEU A 6 13.79 14.30 18.05
N LYS A 7 13.36 15.05 17.04
CA LYS A 7 12.12 14.76 16.32
C LYS A 7 12.25 13.42 15.61
N LYS A 8 11.34 12.51 15.85
CA LYS A 8 11.32 11.20 15.18
C LYS A 8 11.03 11.40 13.69
N LYS A 9 11.74 10.64 12.87
CA LYS A 9 11.51 10.59 11.42
C LYS A 9 10.78 9.34 11.04
N VAL A 10 10.13 9.36 9.88
CA VAL A 10 9.50 8.18 9.24
C VAL A 10 10.28 7.82 7.98
N LEU A 11 10.59 6.55 7.84
CA LEU A 11 10.98 5.93 6.58
C LEU A 11 9.82 5.06 6.10
N ALA A 12 9.13 5.50 5.06
CA ALA A 12 8.09 4.75 4.38
C ALA A 12 8.75 3.91 3.27
N VAL A 13 8.48 2.59 3.24
CA VAL A 13 9.21 1.66 2.38
C VAL A 13 8.24 0.71 1.70
N ASP A 14 8.32 0.59 0.37
CA ASP A 14 7.66 -0.48 -0.36
C ASP A 14 8.38 -1.83 -0.17
N ILE A 15 7.73 -2.92 -0.55
CA ILE A 15 8.25 -4.28 -0.41
C ILE A 15 8.84 -4.79 -1.73
N ASP A 16 7.96 -4.96 -2.74
CA ASP A 16 8.27 -5.71 -3.95
C ASP A 16 9.14 -4.88 -4.90
N GLY A 17 10.35 -5.35 -5.18
CA GLY A 17 11.35 -4.61 -5.96
C GLY A 17 12.20 -3.64 -5.13
N THR A 18 11.75 -3.23 -3.94
CA THR A 18 12.45 -2.29 -3.06
C THR A 18 13.29 -3.00 -2.00
N ILE A 19 12.71 -3.92 -1.25
CA ILE A 19 13.41 -4.70 -0.22
C ILE A 19 13.36 -6.19 -0.49
N THR A 20 12.80 -6.63 -1.61
CA THR A 20 12.83 -8.01 -2.07
C THR A 20 13.85 -8.22 -3.17
N LEU A 21 14.40 -9.44 -3.23
CA LEU A 21 15.28 -9.86 -4.31
C LEU A 21 14.46 -10.21 -5.56
N ASN A 22 14.72 -9.51 -6.68
CA ASN A 22 14.20 -9.84 -8.01
C ASN A 22 12.68 -10.05 -8.10
N GLY A 23 11.88 -9.35 -7.27
CA GLY A 23 10.42 -9.44 -7.31
C GLY A 23 9.80 -10.78 -6.88
N TRP A 24 10.59 -11.73 -6.38
CA TRP A 24 10.15 -13.08 -5.98
C TRP A 24 9.72 -13.22 -4.52
N GLY A 25 9.50 -12.11 -3.83
CA GLY A 25 9.00 -12.09 -2.46
C GLY A 25 10.02 -12.46 -1.38
N SER A 26 11.26 -12.82 -1.73
CA SER A 26 12.32 -13.07 -0.76
C SER A 26 12.92 -11.77 -0.27
N ILE A 27 12.80 -11.50 1.02
CA ILE A 27 13.36 -10.30 1.64
C ILE A 27 14.89 -10.33 1.61
N HIS A 28 15.50 -9.21 1.22
CA HIS A 28 16.93 -9.00 1.35
C HIS A 28 17.29 -8.77 2.84
N LEU A 29 17.94 -9.72 3.47
CA LEU A 29 18.17 -9.70 4.92
C LEU A 29 18.99 -8.49 5.39
N ASP A 30 19.99 -8.04 4.59
CA ASP A 30 20.78 -6.87 4.93
C ASP A 30 19.94 -5.58 4.86
N ALA A 31 19.00 -5.49 3.91
CA ALA A 31 18.06 -4.36 3.84
C ALA A 31 17.18 -4.35 5.10
N LEU A 32 16.59 -5.49 5.47
CA LEU A 32 15.79 -5.62 6.68
C LEU A 32 16.59 -5.27 7.95
N ALA A 33 17.84 -5.71 8.04
CA ALA A 33 18.71 -5.37 9.17
C ALA A 33 18.98 -3.85 9.26
N LYS A 34 19.16 -3.17 8.13
CA LYS A 34 19.32 -1.70 8.07
C LYS A 34 18.04 -0.98 8.48
N LEU A 35 16.88 -1.43 8.01
CA LEU A 35 15.57 -0.88 8.41
C LEU A 35 15.36 -1.00 9.91
N ARG A 36 15.70 -2.17 10.50
CA ARG A 36 15.65 -2.38 11.94
C ARG A 36 16.59 -1.41 12.68
N SER A 37 17.83 -1.21 12.19
CA SER A 37 18.77 -0.27 12.79
C SER A 37 18.24 1.18 12.80
N ILE A 38 17.53 1.60 11.73
CA ILE A 38 16.88 2.90 11.65
C ILE A 38 15.79 3.03 12.73
N LYS A 39 14.97 1.98 12.88
CA LYS A 39 13.91 1.93 13.91
C LYS A 39 14.52 1.94 15.31
N ASP A 40 15.59 1.18 15.56
CA ASP A 40 16.27 1.10 16.86
C ASP A 40 16.99 2.41 17.23
N ALA A 41 17.34 3.23 16.25
CA ALA A 41 17.81 4.60 16.44
C ALA A 41 16.69 5.60 16.85
N GLY A 42 15.46 5.10 17.07
CA GLY A 42 14.33 5.88 17.58
C GLY A 42 13.40 6.44 16.49
N ASN A 43 13.62 6.09 15.22
CA ASN A 43 12.76 6.49 14.12
C ASN A 43 11.63 5.49 13.89
N HIS A 44 10.71 5.82 13.00
CA HIS A 44 9.69 4.91 12.51
C HIS A 44 10.08 4.35 11.14
N VAL A 45 9.84 3.06 10.94
CA VAL A 45 9.91 2.40 9.62
C VAL A 45 8.54 1.81 9.35
N VAL A 46 7.87 2.32 8.31
CA VAL A 46 6.51 1.98 7.93
C VAL A 46 6.52 1.29 6.57
N ILE A 47 5.99 0.10 6.50
CA ILE A 47 5.79 -0.59 5.22
C ILE A 47 4.57 0.01 4.52
N VAL A 48 4.70 0.35 3.22
CA VAL A 48 3.63 0.89 2.37
C VAL A 48 3.62 0.11 1.07
N THR A 49 2.64 -0.76 0.86
CA THR A 49 2.70 -1.77 -0.21
C THR A 49 1.35 -2.03 -0.88
N GLY A 50 1.40 -2.60 -2.09
CA GLY A 50 0.24 -3.19 -2.77
C GLY A 50 -0.17 -4.57 -2.23
N ARG A 51 0.63 -5.22 -1.37
CA ARG A 51 0.24 -6.47 -0.69
C ARG A 51 -0.86 -6.23 0.33
N SER A 52 -1.45 -7.33 0.88
CA SER A 52 -2.44 -7.17 1.94
C SER A 52 -1.83 -6.44 3.15
N SER A 53 -2.66 -5.68 3.85
CA SER A 53 -2.20 -4.97 5.04
C SER A 53 -1.75 -5.92 6.15
N VAL A 54 -2.30 -7.14 6.20
CA VAL A 54 -1.90 -8.19 7.15
C VAL A 54 -0.51 -8.71 6.83
N GLU A 55 -0.18 -9.00 5.54
CA GLU A 55 1.17 -9.41 5.13
C GLU A 55 2.19 -8.33 5.51
N ALA A 56 1.89 -7.07 5.20
CA ALA A 56 2.76 -5.94 5.51
C ALA A 56 2.95 -5.75 7.04
N TRP A 57 1.88 -5.89 7.81
CA TRP A 57 1.94 -5.79 9.27
C TRP A 57 2.74 -6.95 9.88
N LEU A 58 2.54 -8.19 9.42
CA LEU A 58 3.32 -9.35 9.87
C LEU A 58 4.82 -9.15 9.59
N LEU A 59 5.17 -8.64 8.41
CA LEU A 59 6.55 -8.30 8.09
C LEU A 59 7.09 -7.24 9.07
N SER A 60 6.30 -6.22 9.41
CA SER A 60 6.68 -5.17 10.36
C SER A 60 6.93 -5.74 11.75
N ILE A 61 6.05 -6.62 12.24
CA ILE A 61 6.17 -7.27 13.55
C ILE A 61 7.43 -8.17 13.58
N PHE A 62 7.50 -9.16 12.68
CA PHE A 62 8.59 -10.13 12.68
C PHE A 62 9.92 -9.53 12.23
N GLY A 63 9.87 -8.49 11.39
CA GLY A 63 11.02 -7.69 11.00
C GLY A 63 11.57 -6.82 12.12
N GLY A 64 10.85 -6.62 13.22
CA GLY A 64 11.23 -5.72 14.31
C GLY A 64 11.17 -4.25 13.91
N LEU A 65 10.24 -3.88 13.03
CA LEU A 65 9.99 -2.52 12.54
C LEU A 65 8.90 -1.82 13.39
N THR A 66 8.36 -0.72 12.90
CA THR A 66 7.20 -0.07 13.53
C THR A 66 5.97 -0.93 13.32
N HIS A 67 5.21 -1.22 14.39
CA HIS A 67 3.99 -2.04 14.33
C HIS A 67 2.83 -1.27 13.69
N LEU A 68 3.08 -0.74 12.51
CA LEU A 68 2.13 -0.04 11.65
C LEU A 68 2.53 -0.28 10.19
N ALA A 69 1.58 -0.68 9.37
CA ALA A 69 1.78 -0.90 7.94
C ALA A 69 0.58 -0.41 7.15
N VAL A 70 0.84 0.07 5.94
CA VAL A 70 -0.15 0.47 4.94
C VAL A 70 -0.13 -0.60 3.85
N GLY A 71 -1.24 -1.28 3.66
CA GLY A 71 -1.42 -2.29 2.62
C GLY A 71 -2.51 -1.90 1.62
N GLU A 72 -2.69 -2.78 0.64
CA GLU A 72 -3.76 -2.69 -0.35
C GLU A 72 -3.73 -1.35 -1.09
N ASN A 73 -2.50 -0.93 -1.48
CA ASN A 73 -2.25 0.35 -2.15
C ASN A 73 -2.86 1.56 -1.41
N GLY A 74 -2.76 1.57 -0.09
CA GLY A 74 -3.31 2.64 0.75
C GLY A 74 -4.70 2.34 1.32
N GLY A 75 -5.36 1.28 0.86
CA GLY A 75 -6.74 0.96 1.25
C GLY A 75 -6.92 0.59 2.71
N CYS A 76 -5.91 -0.03 3.33
CA CYS A 76 -6.00 -0.47 4.72
C CYS A 76 -4.71 -0.20 5.48
N ILE A 77 -4.85 0.36 6.68
CA ILE A 77 -3.75 0.52 7.64
C ILE A 77 -3.97 -0.48 8.77
N THR A 78 -2.93 -1.28 9.04
CA THR A 78 -2.94 -2.23 10.16
C THR A 78 -1.90 -1.79 11.19
N SER A 79 -2.28 -1.68 12.45
CA SER A 79 -1.44 -1.11 13.49
C SER A 79 -1.60 -1.79 14.85
N GLY A 80 -0.60 -1.57 15.71
CA GLY A 80 -0.55 -2.06 17.09
C GLY A 80 -0.27 -3.55 17.19
N ASP A 81 -0.09 -4.02 18.41
CA ASP A 81 0.22 -5.44 18.71
C ASP A 81 -1.01 -6.35 18.57
N THR A 82 -2.21 -5.77 18.57
CA THR A 82 -3.49 -6.47 18.48
C THR A 82 -4.14 -6.37 17.11
N MET A 83 -3.39 -5.93 16.11
CA MET A 83 -3.80 -5.90 14.70
C MET A 83 -5.10 -5.08 14.48
N HIS A 84 -5.07 -3.79 14.82
CA HIS A 84 -6.17 -2.88 14.52
C HIS A 84 -6.15 -2.47 13.05
N HIS A 85 -7.32 -2.53 12.39
CA HIS A 85 -7.47 -2.13 10.99
C HIS A 85 -8.22 -0.79 10.89
N LYS A 86 -7.63 0.18 10.18
CA LYS A 86 -8.32 1.38 9.69
C LYS A 86 -8.51 1.22 8.18
N MET A 87 -9.72 0.93 7.75
CA MET A 87 -10.06 0.82 6.33
C MET A 87 -10.34 2.20 5.75
N LEU A 88 -9.64 2.56 4.67
CA LEU A 88 -9.82 3.78 3.90
C LEU A 88 -10.57 3.49 2.60
N GLY A 89 -10.37 2.31 2.02
CA GLY A 89 -11.10 1.83 0.85
C GLY A 89 -12.41 1.13 1.20
N ASN A 90 -13.26 0.96 0.20
CA ASN A 90 -14.56 0.28 0.30
C ASN A 90 -14.60 -0.97 -0.58
N LYS A 91 -14.41 -2.13 0.03
CA LYS A 91 -14.46 -3.44 -0.66
C LYS A 91 -15.76 -3.66 -1.43
N GLY A 92 -16.89 -3.20 -0.88
CA GLY A 92 -18.21 -3.37 -1.51
C GLY A 92 -18.32 -2.63 -2.84
N ASP A 93 -17.76 -1.43 -2.94
CA ASP A 93 -17.71 -0.67 -4.19
C ASP A 93 -16.83 -1.39 -5.23
N CYS A 94 -15.69 -1.90 -4.80
CA CYS A 94 -14.76 -2.65 -5.66
C CYS A 94 -15.39 -3.97 -6.18
N LEU A 95 -16.12 -4.69 -5.34
CA LEU A 95 -16.83 -5.90 -5.76
C LEU A 95 -17.94 -5.59 -6.76
N ARG A 96 -18.74 -4.54 -6.53
CA ARG A 96 -19.78 -4.13 -7.49
C ARG A 96 -19.19 -3.73 -8.85
N ALA A 97 -18.06 -3.02 -8.83
CA ALA A 97 -17.35 -2.66 -10.06
C ALA A 97 -16.81 -3.90 -10.78
N TYR A 98 -16.22 -4.85 -10.05
CA TYR A 98 -15.77 -6.13 -10.60
C TYR A 98 -16.91 -6.90 -11.25
N ASP A 99 -18.04 -7.09 -10.55
CA ASP A 99 -19.20 -7.79 -11.08
C ASP A 99 -19.76 -7.09 -12.33
N PHE A 100 -19.74 -5.76 -12.34
CA PHE A 100 -20.20 -4.98 -13.48
C PHE A 100 -19.31 -5.22 -14.71
N ILE A 101 -17.99 -5.05 -14.62
CA ILE A 101 -17.09 -5.26 -15.76
C ILE A 101 -17.11 -6.71 -16.24
N LYS A 102 -17.19 -7.68 -15.34
CA LYS A 102 -17.29 -9.11 -15.67
C LYS A 102 -18.49 -9.44 -16.56
N ASN A 103 -19.59 -8.71 -16.40
CA ASN A 103 -20.81 -8.90 -17.18
C ASN A 103 -20.82 -8.11 -18.50
N HIS A 104 -19.92 -7.13 -18.68
CA HIS A 104 -19.90 -6.25 -19.87
C HIS A 104 -18.70 -6.48 -20.79
N PHE A 105 -17.80 -7.37 -20.41
CA PHE A 105 -16.65 -7.75 -21.22
C PHE A 105 -16.83 -9.16 -21.75
N ASN A 106 -16.36 -9.39 -23.00
CA ASN A 106 -16.35 -10.74 -23.60
C ASN A 106 -15.16 -11.56 -23.10
N GLU A 107 -14.13 -10.89 -22.61
CA GLU A 107 -12.94 -11.49 -22.03
C GLU A 107 -13.27 -12.07 -20.65
N GLU A 108 -12.63 -13.18 -20.30
CA GLU A 108 -12.82 -13.80 -19.00
C GLU A 108 -12.08 -12.98 -17.93
N ILE A 109 -12.85 -12.27 -17.10
CA ILE A 109 -12.30 -11.47 -15.99
C ILE A 109 -12.38 -12.31 -14.70
N LYS A 110 -11.22 -12.57 -14.11
CA LYS A 110 -11.09 -13.41 -12.90
C LYS A 110 -10.42 -12.67 -11.76
N GLU A 111 -10.91 -12.93 -10.55
CA GLU A 111 -10.13 -12.61 -9.36
C GLU A 111 -8.85 -13.45 -9.33
N LYS A 112 -7.73 -12.80 -9.00
CA LYS A 112 -6.47 -13.49 -8.78
C LYS A 112 -6.44 -14.07 -7.38
N LEU A 113 -5.99 -15.32 -7.25
CA LEU A 113 -5.77 -15.94 -5.95
C LEU A 113 -4.57 -15.26 -5.26
N VAL A 114 -4.86 -14.43 -4.28
CA VAL A 114 -3.90 -13.70 -3.46
C VAL A 114 -4.29 -13.80 -1.99
N PHE A 115 -3.41 -13.34 -1.10
CA PHE A 115 -3.78 -13.20 0.31
C PHE A 115 -5.05 -12.33 0.46
N PRO A 116 -5.97 -12.63 1.40
CA PRO A 116 -7.24 -11.91 1.53
C PRO A 116 -7.07 -10.39 1.59
N ARG A 117 -7.92 -9.68 0.85
CA ARG A 117 -7.96 -8.21 0.79
C ARG A 117 -9.20 -7.70 1.52
N MET A 118 -9.07 -6.60 2.23
CA MET A 118 -10.15 -5.99 3.00
C MET A 118 -10.84 -4.84 2.26
N THR A 119 -10.14 -4.18 1.32
CA THR A 119 -10.60 -2.93 0.73
C THR A 119 -10.55 -2.89 -0.80
N GLU A 120 -9.85 -3.82 -1.44
CA GLU A 120 -9.68 -3.88 -2.89
C GLU A 120 -10.06 -5.25 -3.47
N VAL A 121 -10.22 -5.33 -4.79
CA VAL A 121 -10.29 -6.58 -5.56
C VAL A 121 -9.07 -6.67 -6.44
N VAL A 122 -8.42 -7.85 -6.46
CA VAL A 122 -7.23 -8.10 -7.28
C VAL A 122 -7.61 -9.04 -8.41
N LEU A 123 -7.29 -8.66 -9.65
CA LEU A 123 -7.71 -9.36 -10.85
C LEU A 123 -6.50 -9.86 -11.66
N GLU A 124 -6.74 -10.88 -12.47
CA GLU A 124 -5.79 -11.31 -13.49
C GLU A 124 -5.69 -10.27 -14.60
N ARG A 125 -4.51 -10.19 -15.26
CA ARG A 125 -4.24 -9.24 -16.33
C ARG A 125 -4.76 -9.77 -17.68
N THR A 126 -6.09 -9.79 -17.85
CA THR A 126 -6.75 -10.44 -19.00
C THR A 126 -7.63 -9.51 -19.82
N PHE A 127 -7.74 -8.22 -19.47
CA PHE A 127 -8.65 -7.27 -20.13
C PHE A 127 -8.02 -5.89 -20.29
N ASP A 128 -8.65 -5.05 -21.11
CA ASP A 128 -8.23 -3.67 -21.36
C ASP A 128 -8.67 -2.74 -20.20
N ILE A 129 -7.70 -2.30 -19.36
CA ILE A 129 -7.97 -1.38 -18.23
C ILE A 129 -8.54 -0.03 -18.68
N PRO A 130 -7.96 0.69 -19.67
CA PRO A 130 -8.52 1.95 -20.13
C PRO A 130 -9.98 1.86 -20.55
N ARG A 131 -10.33 0.80 -21.27
CA ARG A 131 -11.72 0.54 -21.68
C ARG A 131 -12.62 0.25 -20.46
N ALA A 132 -12.15 -0.58 -19.53
CA ALA A 132 -12.91 -0.90 -18.32
C ALA A 132 -13.08 0.32 -17.41
N GLN A 133 -12.03 1.12 -17.20
CA GLN A 133 -12.10 2.34 -16.40
C GLN A 133 -13.10 3.33 -16.99
N LYS A 134 -13.05 3.57 -18.31
CA LYS A 134 -13.99 4.45 -19.00
C LYS A 134 -15.43 4.00 -18.76
N LEU A 135 -15.73 2.73 -18.89
CA LEU A 135 -17.05 2.17 -18.66
C LEU A 135 -17.52 2.37 -17.22
N LEU A 136 -16.64 2.14 -16.25
CA LEU A 136 -16.94 2.36 -14.83
C LEU A 136 -17.18 3.85 -14.51
N ASP A 137 -16.43 4.74 -15.13
CA ASP A 137 -16.61 6.20 -14.95
C ASP A 137 -17.94 6.67 -15.55
N GLU A 138 -18.34 6.17 -16.73
CA GLU A 138 -19.62 6.47 -17.39
C GLU A 138 -20.82 6.01 -16.53
N GLU A 139 -20.68 4.91 -15.82
CA GLU A 139 -21.71 4.37 -14.90
C GLU A 139 -21.62 4.93 -13.47
N GLY A 140 -20.65 5.82 -13.22
CA GLY A 140 -20.53 6.53 -11.94
C GLY A 140 -19.96 5.69 -10.78
N PHE A 141 -19.21 4.63 -11.07
CA PHE A 141 -18.51 3.86 -10.02
C PHE A 141 -17.39 4.68 -9.37
N ASN A 142 -17.31 4.61 -8.06
CA ASN A 142 -16.28 5.32 -7.29
C ASN A 142 -15.03 4.44 -7.10
N VAL A 143 -14.46 3.94 -8.19
CA VAL A 143 -13.27 3.09 -8.18
C VAL A 143 -12.26 3.51 -9.25
N ASN A 144 -11.00 3.14 -9.01
CA ASN A 144 -9.94 3.19 -10.01
C ASN A 144 -9.42 1.78 -10.29
N LEU A 145 -9.15 1.53 -11.57
CA LEU A 145 -8.40 0.36 -12.03
C LEU A 145 -6.96 0.77 -12.31
N PHE A 146 -6.00 -0.02 -11.87
CA PHE A 146 -4.60 0.19 -12.24
C PHE A 146 -3.84 -1.13 -12.35
N ASP A 147 -2.74 -1.09 -13.10
CA ASP A 147 -1.83 -2.22 -13.32
C ASP A 147 -0.58 -2.05 -12.45
N SER A 148 -0.30 -3.01 -11.60
CA SER A 148 0.93 -3.06 -10.81
C SER A 148 2.09 -3.75 -11.55
N GLY A 149 1.90 -4.14 -12.82
CA GLY A 149 2.83 -4.99 -13.55
C GLY A 149 2.65 -6.48 -13.29
N TYR A 150 2.04 -6.86 -12.17
CA TYR A 150 1.80 -8.24 -11.75
C TYR A 150 0.31 -8.61 -11.73
N THR A 151 -0.54 -7.65 -11.43
CA THR A 151 -1.98 -7.81 -11.26
C THR A 151 -2.71 -6.52 -11.60
N TYR A 152 -3.99 -6.63 -11.92
CA TYR A 152 -4.88 -5.49 -11.94
C TYR A 152 -5.55 -5.32 -10.57
N HIS A 153 -5.73 -4.09 -10.16
CA HIS A 153 -6.35 -3.72 -8.90
C HIS A 153 -7.59 -2.88 -9.14
N VAL A 154 -8.67 -3.21 -8.47
CA VAL A 154 -9.87 -2.38 -8.34
C VAL A 154 -9.84 -1.74 -6.97
N ASN A 155 -9.55 -0.46 -6.89
CA ASN A 155 -9.43 0.26 -5.63
C ASN A 155 -10.41 1.42 -5.56
N THR A 156 -10.77 1.87 -4.37
CA THR A 156 -11.62 3.05 -4.18
C THR A 156 -10.93 4.31 -4.75
N LYS A 157 -11.68 5.13 -5.47
CA LYS A 157 -11.16 6.36 -6.09
C LYS A 157 -10.56 7.31 -5.05
N GLY A 158 -9.38 7.85 -5.34
CA GLY A 158 -8.64 8.71 -4.43
C GLY A 158 -7.89 7.99 -3.30
N ILE A 159 -7.92 6.65 -3.27
CA ILE A 159 -7.11 5.84 -2.36
C ILE A 159 -5.91 5.30 -3.12
N ASP A 160 -4.72 5.62 -2.62
CA ASP A 160 -3.43 5.21 -3.15
C ASP A 160 -2.37 5.15 -2.02
N LYS A 161 -1.13 4.75 -2.34
CA LYS A 161 -0.05 4.68 -1.35
C LYS A 161 0.24 6.02 -0.67
N GLY A 162 0.03 7.15 -1.36
CA GLY A 162 0.20 8.49 -0.81
C GLY A 162 -0.85 8.82 0.25
N SER A 163 -2.14 8.64 -0.08
CA SER A 163 -3.24 8.86 0.87
C SER A 163 -3.16 7.93 2.08
N GLY A 164 -2.76 6.67 1.87
CA GLY A 164 -2.49 5.71 2.94
C GLY A 164 -1.35 6.15 3.85
N LEU A 165 -0.24 6.64 3.27
CA LEU A 165 0.91 7.17 4.02
C LEU A 165 0.51 8.39 4.86
N LEU A 166 -0.24 9.35 4.30
CA LEU A 166 -0.73 10.51 5.04
C LEU A 166 -1.49 10.10 6.32
N ASN A 167 -2.39 9.15 6.19
CA ASN A 167 -3.15 8.61 7.32
C ASN A 167 -2.25 7.88 8.35
N ALA A 168 -1.22 7.17 7.89
CA ALA A 168 -0.25 6.52 8.78
C ALA A 168 0.58 7.54 9.57
N LEU A 169 0.99 8.65 8.93
CA LEU A 169 1.71 9.75 9.58
C LEU A 169 0.86 10.44 10.64
N GLU A 170 -0.44 10.63 10.41
CA GLU A 170 -1.38 11.13 11.43
C GLU A 170 -1.39 10.22 12.67
N ILE A 171 -1.47 8.90 12.48
CA ILE A 171 -1.43 7.93 13.59
C ILE A 171 -0.13 8.02 14.38
N LEU A 172 1.00 8.25 13.69
CA LEU A 172 2.33 8.38 14.32
C LEU A 172 2.60 9.77 14.86
N ASN A 173 1.77 10.76 14.55
CA ASN A 173 1.97 12.18 14.88
C ASN A 173 3.34 12.69 14.38
N VAL A 174 3.67 12.40 13.12
CA VAL A 174 4.89 12.82 12.43
C VAL A 174 4.55 13.65 11.20
N ASP A 175 5.30 14.73 10.98
CA ASP A 175 5.08 15.63 9.83
C ASP A 175 5.69 15.05 8.54
N LEU A 176 5.13 15.47 7.42
CA LEU A 176 5.64 15.13 6.07
C LEU A 176 7.11 15.53 5.87
N GLU A 177 7.53 16.65 6.47
CA GLU A 177 8.91 17.15 6.37
C GLU A 177 9.94 16.22 7.01
N ASP A 178 9.51 15.38 7.95
CA ASP A 178 10.34 14.39 8.64
C ASP A 178 10.15 12.98 8.07
N THR A 179 9.59 12.88 6.85
CA THR A 179 9.30 11.61 6.18
C THR A 179 10.12 11.47 4.91
N ILE A 180 10.67 10.26 4.71
CA ILE A 180 11.36 9.83 3.50
C ILE A 180 10.61 8.62 2.95
N ALA A 181 10.45 8.54 1.62
CA ALA A 181 9.82 7.41 0.96
C ALA A 181 10.81 6.66 0.07
N LEU A 182 10.72 5.34 0.05
CA LEU A 182 11.48 4.44 -0.83
C LEU A 182 10.51 3.50 -1.57
N GLY A 183 10.70 3.36 -2.87
CA GLY A 183 9.95 2.49 -3.75
C GLY A 183 10.63 2.39 -5.12
N ASP A 184 10.14 1.53 -6.01
CA ASP A 184 10.76 1.26 -7.31
C ASP A 184 9.79 1.26 -8.49
N SER A 185 8.50 1.50 -8.24
CA SER A 185 7.45 1.36 -9.24
C SER A 185 6.57 2.61 -9.41
N GLU A 186 5.78 2.63 -10.48
CA GLU A 186 4.80 3.70 -10.73
C GLU A 186 3.74 3.78 -9.62
N THR A 187 3.43 2.66 -8.96
CA THR A 187 2.47 2.64 -7.84
C THR A 187 2.98 3.36 -6.59
N ASP A 188 4.30 3.68 -6.53
CA ASP A 188 4.92 4.44 -5.44
C ASP A 188 4.90 5.95 -5.67
N VAL A 189 4.68 6.40 -6.91
CA VAL A 189 4.67 7.82 -7.26
C VAL A 189 3.72 8.65 -6.38
N PRO A 190 2.49 8.19 -6.04
CA PRO A 190 1.64 8.92 -5.10
C PRO A 190 2.30 9.12 -3.73
N MET A 191 3.06 8.13 -3.24
CA MET A 191 3.80 8.23 -1.98
C MET A 191 4.95 9.26 -2.10
N PHE A 192 5.67 9.30 -3.23
CA PHE A 192 6.74 10.27 -3.48
C PHE A 192 6.20 11.71 -3.59
N ASN A 193 5.01 11.88 -4.17
CA ASN A 193 4.40 13.20 -4.35
C ASN A 193 3.96 13.87 -3.04
N VAL A 194 3.74 13.12 -1.96
CA VAL A 194 3.31 13.66 -0.67
C VAL A 194 4.48 13.96 0.26
N VAL A 195 5.68 13.41 0.02
CA VAL A 195 6.87 13.66 0.83
C VAL A 195 7.86 14.61 0.14
N LYS A 196 8.76 15.24 0.89
CA LYS A 196 9.78 16.11 0.31
C LYS A 196 11.02 15.36 -0.19
N ASN A 197 11.24 14.14 0.33
CA ASN A 197 12.43 13.34 0.06
C ASN A 197 12.01 11.92 -0.34
N SER A 198 12.38 11.52 -1.52
CA SER A 198 12.10 10.20 -2.09
C SER A 198 13.27 9.72 -2.95
#